data_67e4e6914e99dc62fed8e8e723c7f348
#
_entry.id   67e4e6914e99dc62fed8e8e723c7f348
#
_cell.length_a   1.000
_cell.length_b   1.000
_cell.length_c   1.000
_cell.angle_alpha   90.00
_cell.angle_beta   90.00
_cell.angle_gamma   90.00
#
_symmetry.space_group_name_H-M   'P 1'
#
loop_
_entity.id
_entity.type
_entity.pdbx_description
1 polymer ?
#
loop_
_entity_poly.entity_id
_entity_poly.type
_entity_poly.pdbx_seq_one_letter_code
_entity_poly.pdbx_strand_id
1 'polypeptide(L)' 'PGNTIFVKSQLTQTFSDMIFSCLADDNSILIVARTEEAAVEIVEQVKKW' A
#
# COMPACT_ATOMS: atom_id res chain seq x y z
N PRO A 1 -5.70 -8.28 -13.81
CA PRO A 1 -4.25 -8.47 -13.84
C PRO A 1 -3.56 -7.24 -14.41
N GLY A 2 -2.44 -6.86 -13.84
CA GLY A 2 -1.71 -5.69 -14.30
C GLY A 2 -2.03 -4.42 -13.54
N ASN A 3 -3.18 -4.34 -12.89
CA ASN A 3 -3.52 -3.16 -12.10
C ASN A 3 -2.71 -3.09 -10.81
N THR A 4 -2.17 -4.21 -10.33
CA THR A 4 -1.43 -4.23 -9.08
C THR A 4 -0.18 -3.36 -9.13
N ILE A 5 0.51 -3.32 -10.27
CA ILE A 5 1.71 -2.49 -10.41
C ILE A 5 1.33 -1.01 -10.29
N PHE A 6 0.23 -0.62 -10.93
CA PHE A 6 -0.25 0.76 -10.85
C PHE A 6 -0.65 1.11 -9.42
N VAL A 7 -1.41 0.22 -8.76
CA VAL A 7 -1.86 0.45 -7.39
C VAL A 7 -0.68 0.49 -6.43
N LYS A 8 0.31 -0.41 -6.62
CA LYS A 8 1.52 -0.39 -5.82
C LYS A 8 2.22 0.96 -5.92
N SER A 9 2.34 1.48 -7.14
CA SER A 9 2.97 2.78 -7.35
C SER A 9 2.21 3.89 -6.63
N GLN A 10 0.88 3.87 -6.72
CA GLN A 10 0.04 4.83 -6.02
C GLN A 10 0.25 4.76 -4.51
N LEU A 11 0.25 3.54 -3.96
CA LEU A 11 0.42 3.33 -2.53
C LEU A 11 1.78 3.83 -2.05
N THR A 12 2.85 3.46 -2.77
CA THR A 12 4.19 3.83 -2.34
C THR A 12 4.43 5.34 -2.44
N GLN A 13 3.78 6.01 -3.38
CA GLN A 13 3.89 7.46 -3.49
C GLN A 13 3.05 8.16 -2.43
N THR A 14 1.81 7.71 -2.24
CA THR A 14 0.89 8.36 -1.32
C THR A 14 1.33 8.19 0.14
N PHE A 15 1.84 7.01 0.48
CA PHE A 15 2.18 6.66 1.87
C PHE A 15 3.67 6.41 2.03
N SER A 16 4.51 7.18 1.33
CA SER A 16 5.95 6.92 1.26
C SER A 16 6.61 6.92 2.64
N ASP A 17 6.13 7.73 3.57
CA ASP A 17 6.70 7.80 4.91
C ASP A 17 6.07 6.83 5.89
N MET A 18 5.06 6.07 5.46
CA MET A 18 4.35 5.10 6.30
C MET A 18 4.69 3.66 5.93
N ILE A 19 5.21 3.43 4.73
CA ILE A 19 5.46 2.09 4.22
C ILE A 19 6.93 1.76 4.34
N PHE A 20 7.22 0.61 4.96
CA PHE A 20 8.57 0.06 5.01
C PHE A 20 8.87 -0.74 3.75
N SER A 21 7.93 -1.53 3.29
CA SER A 21 8.10 -2.38 2.12
C SER A 21 6.75 -2.62 1.47
N CYS A 22 6.76 -2.79 0.16
CA CYS A 22 5.54 -3.06 -0.59
C CYS A 22 5.88 -4.03 -1.71
N LEU A 23 5.19 -5.16 -1.72
CA LEU A 23 5.39 -6.22 -2.71
C LEU A 23 4.08 -6.47 -3.43
N ALA A 24 4.17 -6.75 -4.71
CA ALA A 24 2.98 -7.00 -5.52
C ALA A 24 3.20 -8.19 -6.44
N ASP A 25 2.13 -8.95 -6.65
CA ASP A 25 2.09 -9.94 -7.72
C ASP A 25 0.86 -9.67 -8.59
N ASP A 26 0.41 -10.66 -9.36
CA ASP A 26 -0.62 -10.41 -10.38
C ASP A 26 -1.92 -9.87 -9.80
N ASN A 27 -2.29 -10.30 -8.59
CA ASN A 27 -3.61 -9.99 -8.05
C ASN A 27 -3.60 -9.67 -6.56
N SER A 28 -2.42 -9.41 -5.98
CA SER A 28 -2.37 -9.08 -4.56
C SER A 28 -1.20 -8.13 -4.29
N ILE A 29 -1.33 -7.36 -3.21
CA ILE A 29 -0.29 -6.44 -2.77
C ILE A 29 -0.12 -6.64 -1.27
N LEU A 30 1.13 -6.83 -0.86
CA LEU A 30 1.49 -6.94 0.55
C LEU A 30 2.22 -5.68 0.97
N ILE A 31 1.72 -5.03 2.00
CA ILE A 31 2.32 -3.80 2.52
C ILE A 31 2.82 -4.07 3.93
N VAL A 32 4.07 -3.74 4.17
CA VAL A 32 4.63 -3.74 5.51
C VAL A 32 4.74 -2.29 5.95
N ALA A 33 3.89 -1.90 6.89
CA ALA A 33 3.88 -0.53 7.39
C ALA A 33 4.96 -0.37 8.48
N ARG A 34 5.40 0.87 8.67
CA ARG A 34 6.46 1.14 9.65
C ARG A 34 5.97 1.03 11.08
N THR A 35 4.68 1.28 11.32
CA THR A 35 4.08 1.20 12.65
C THR A 35 2.67 0.64 12.51
N GLU A 36 2.09 0.23 13.65
CA GLU A 36 0.69 -0.22 13.66
C GLU A 36 -0.25 0.93 13.27
N GLU A 37 0.03 2.11 13.77
CA GLU A 37 -0.78 3.27 13.43
C GLU A 37 -0.73 3.55 11.93
N ALA A 38 0.44 3.44 11.33
CA ALA A 38 0.58 3.62 9.89
C ALA A 38 -0.24 2.58 9.12
N ALA A 39 -0.23 1.33 9.57
CA ALA A 39 -0.99 0.27 8.93
C ALA A 39 -2.49 0.59 8.96
N VAL A 40 -2.99 1.02 10.11
CA VAL A 40 -4.40 1.38 10.27
C VAL A 40 -4.75 2.55 9.36
N GLU A 41 -3.88 3.56 9.33
CA GLU A 41 -4.12 4.74 8.49
C GLU A 41 -4.20 4.37 7.01
N ILE A 42 -3.28 3.53 6.55
CA ILE A 42 -3.28 3.10 5.15
C ILE A 42 -4.59 2.38 4.81
N VAL A 43 -5.01 1.45 5.67
CA VAL A 43 -6.25 0.71 5.44
C VAL A 43 -7.44 1.66 5.38
N GLU A 44 -7.53 2.62 6.30
CA GLU A 44 -8.64 3.55 6.34
C GLU A 44 -8.68 4.42 5.09
N GLN A 45 -7.52 4.85 4.60
CA GLN A 45 -7.48 5.68 3.40
C GLN A 45 -7.81 4.87 2.14
N VAL A 46 -7.30 3.66 2.05
CA VAL A 46 -7.53 2.81 0.86
C VAL A 46 -9.02 2.44 0.75
N LYS A 47 -9.71 2.29 1.87
CA LYS A 47 -11.14 2.02 1.84
C LYS A 47 -11.95 3.12 1.15
N LYS A 48 -11.40 4.31 1.06
CA LYS A 48 -12.07 5.45 0.43
C LYS A 48 -11.74 5.59 -1.05
N TRP A 49 -10.88 4.74 -1.56
CA TRP A 49 -10.47 4.80 -2.97
C TRP A 49 -11.52 4.24 -3.92
#